data_f8773dad930c645711f0659f97ffae94
#
_entry.id   f8773dad930c645711f0659f97ffae94
#
_cell.length_a   1.000
_cell.length_b   1.000
_cell.length_c   1.000
_cell.angle_alpha   90.00
_cell.angle_beta   90.00
_cell.angle_gamma   90.00
#
_symmetry.space_group_name_H-M   'P 1'
#
loop_
_entity.id
_entity.type
_entity.pdbx_description
1 polymer ?
#
loop_
_entity_poly.entity_id
_entity_poly.type
_entity_poly.pdbx_seq_one_letter_code
_entity_poly.pdbx_strand_id
1 'polypeptide(L)'
;MANSYKRFQKTLVAATANTVLTVPAATTAIVKSLWIANSDAASTNITVTFSPGGTGTHYLVPLEAVAPNKYVDLLAGWNAGPLILEQLDALVVTSSQSNVYVVVSALLVDRS
;
A
#
# COMPACT_ATOMS: atom_id res chain seq x y z
N MET A 1 -22.54 1.20 13.78
CA MET A 1 -21.25 1.46 13.16
C MET A 1 -20.14 0.74 13.88
N ALA A 2 -19.31 0.04 13.17
CA ALA A 2 -18.18 -0.66 13.77
C ALA A 2 -16.90 -0.25 13.07
N ASN A 3 -15.88 0.06 13.87
CA ASN A 3 -14.55 0.30 13.35
C ASN A 3 -13.71 -0.92 13.62
N SER A 4 -12.83 -1.27 12.69
CA SER A 4 -11.95 -2.41 12.88
C SER A 4 -10.57 -2.14 12.32
N TYR A 5 -9.56 -2.59 13.06
CA TYR A 5 -8.20 -2.58 12.56
C TYR A 5 -8.01 -3.82 11.69
N LYS A 6 -7.39 -3.61 10.54
CA LYS A 6 -7.12 -4.69 9.60
C LYS A 6 -5.71 -4.63 9.07
N ARG A 7 -5.17 -5.81 8.79
CA ARG A 7 -3.90 -5.96 8.11
C ARG A 7 -4.17 -6.52 6.73
N PHE A 8 -3.57 -5.90 5.73
CA PHE A 8 -3.59 -6.38 4.34
C PHE A 8 -2.16 -6.73 3.97
N GLN A 9 -1.97 -7.84 3.28
CA GLN A 9 -0.63 -8.29 2.93
C GLN A 9 -0.62 -8.85 1.53
N LYS A 10 0.51 -8.72 0.84
CA LYS A 10 0.67 -9.21 -0.51
C LYS A 10 2.13 -9.49 -0.80
N THR A 11 2.40 -10.61 -1.48
CA THR A 11 3.70 -10.85 -2.08
C THR A 11 3.65 -10.27 -3.49
N LEU A 12 4.58 -9.38 -3.82
CA LEU A 12 4.54 -8.68 -5.09
C LEU A 12 5.10 -9.54 -6.21
N VAL A 13 4.45 -9.44 -7.36
CA VAL A 13 4.93 -10.04 -8.59
C VAL A 13 5.69 -8.96 -9.35
N ALA A 14 6.91 -9.29 -9.80
CA ALA A 14 7.79 -8.32 -10.45
C ALA A 14 7.13 -7.68 -11.67
N ALA A 15 7.33 -6.38 -11.81
CA ALA A 15 6.89 -5.57 -12.94
C ALA A 15 5.39 -5.63 -13.20
N THR A 16 4.59 -5.95 -12.18
CA THR A 16 3.13 -6.07 -12.28
C THR A 16 2.48 -5.21 -11.22
N ALA A 17 1.40 -4.53 -11.57
CA ALA A 17 0.61 -3.78 -10.59
C ALA A 17 -0.14 -4.76 -9.69
N ASN A 18 0.06 -4.63 -8.38
CA ASN A 18 -0.55 -5.52 -7.40
C ASN A 18 -1.51 -4.71 -6.53
N THR A 19 -2.80 -5.05 -6.58
CA THR A 19 -3.78 -4.42 -5.70
C THR A 19 -3.64 -5.04 -4.32
N VAL A 20 -3.23 -4.22 -3.35
CA VAL A 20 -3.02 -4.69 -1.98
C VAL A 20 -4.31 -4.61 -1.19
N LEU A 21 -5.10 -3.58 -1.43
CA LEU A 21 -6.28 -3.30 -0.64
C LEU A 21 -7.29 -2.56 -1.51
N THR A 22 -8.55 -2.97 -1.39
CA THR A 22 -9.68 -2.22 -1.95
C THR A 22 -10.60 -1.87 -0.80
N VAL A 23 -10.93 -0.59 -0.65
CA VAL A 23 -11.78 -0.12 0.44
C VAL A 23 -13.22 -0.51 0.16
N PRO A 24 -13.90 -1.20 1.09
CA PRO A 24 -15.29 -1.58 0.86
C PRO A 24 -16.22 -0.36 0.72
N ALA A 25 -17.41 -0.60 0.17
CA ALA A 25 -18.43 0.43 0.09
C ALA A 25 -18.82 0.90 1.49
N ALA A 26 -19.21 2.16 1.61
CA ALA A 26 -19.63 2.79 2.87
C ALA A 26 -18.54 2.68 3.96
N THR A 27 -17.28 2.70 3.56
CA THR A 27 -16.13 2.56 4.46
C THR A 27 -15.06 3.57 4.11
N THR A 28 -14.39 4.09 5.13
CA THR A 28 -13.16 4.89 4.96
C THR A 28 -12.03 4.10 5.59
N ALA A 29 -10.90 4.00 4.89
CA ALA A 29 -9.71 3.35 5.42
C ALA A 29 -8.69 4.42 5.83
N ILE A 30 -8.24 4.34 7.08
CA ILE A 30 -7.15 5.17 7.58
C ILE A 30 -5.91 4.28 7.62
N VAL A 31 -5.04 4.43 6.64
CA VAL A 31 -3.84 3.60 6.53
C VAL A 31 -2.78 4.15 7.46
N LYS A 32 -2.40 3.36 8.44
CA LYS A 32 -1.44 3.75 9.48
C LYS A 32 -0.01 3.43 9.10
N SER A 33 0.21 2.35 8.37
CA SER A 33 1.55 1.98 7.94
C SER A 33 1.49 1.28 6.59
N LEU A 34 2.54 1.48 5.81
CA LEU A 34 2.73 0.84 4.51
C LEU A 34 4.14 0.28 4.51
N TRP A 35 4.27 -0.98 4.92
CA TRP A 35 5.54 -1.66 5.16
C TRP A 35 5.94 -2.43 3.92
N ILE A 36 7.14 -2.16 3.42
CA ILE A 36 7.71 -2.85 2.27
C ILE A 36 8.99 -3.53 2.71
N ALA A 37 9.08 -4.83 2.47
CA ALA A 37 10.29 -5.59 2.78
C ALA A 37 10.83 -6.22 1.49
N ASN A 38 12.09 -5.96 1.19
CA ASN A 38 12.77 -6.55 0.04
C ASN A 38 13.68 -7.69 0.49
N SER A 39 13.26 -8.91 0.22
CA SER A 39 14.07 -10.08 0.54
C SER A 39 14.88 -10.59 -0.65
N ASP A 40 14.85 -9.85 -1.76
CA ASP A 40 15.64 -10.20 -2.93
C ASP A 40 17.11 -9.79 -2.76
N ALA A 41 17.99 -10.40 -3.52
CA ALA A 41 19.41 -10.07 -3.52
C ALA A 41 19.73 -8.78 -4.30
N ALA A 42 18.76 -8.25 -5.02
CA ALA A 42 18.90 -7.01 -5.78
C ALA A 42 17.99 -5.92 -5.19
N SER A 43 18.37 -4.66 -5.39
CA SER A 43 17.51 -3.54 -5.03
C SER A 43 16.22 -3.60 -5.84
N THR A 44 15.12 -3.15 -5.24
CA THR A 44 13.85 -3.02 -5.93
C THR A 44 13.43 -1.56 -5.97
N ASN A 45 12.71 -1.20 -7.03
CA ASN A 45 12.06 0.10 -7.13
C ASN A 45 10.57 -0.10 -6.87
N ILE A 46 10.04 0.68 -5.95
CA ILE A 46 8.64 0.59 -5.52
C ILE A 46 7.89 1.80 -6.03
N THR A 47 6.75 1.56 -6.63
CA THR A 47 5.79 2.61 -7.01
C THR A 47 4.48 2.30 -6.30
N VAL A 48 3.91 3.30 -5.63
CA VAL A 48 2.63 3.17 -4.96
C VAL A 48 1.64 4.13 -5.59
N THR A 49 0.51 3.60 -6.01
CA THR A 49 -0.56 4.39 -6.60
C THR A 49 -1.88 4.04 -5.95
N PHE A 50 -2.88 4.89 -6.14
CA PHE A 50 -4.24 4.51 -5.78
C PHE A 50 -5.19 4.89 -6.92
N SER A 51 -6.30 4.16 -6.99
CA SER A 51 -7.33 4.37 -8.00
C SER A 51 -8.58 4.88 -7.30
N PRO A 52 -8.92 6.17 -7.39
CA PRO A 52 -10.10 6.71 -6.72
C PRO A 52 -11.37 6.06 -7.25
N GLY A 53 -12.15 5.47 -6.35
CA GLY A 53 -13.36 4.75 -6.72
C GLY A 53 -13.13 3.61 -7.70
N GLY A 54 -11.89 3.11 -7.78
CA GLY A 54 -11.54 2.04 -8.71
C GLY A 54 -11.19 2.52 -10.11
N THR A 55 -11.14 3.82 -10.34
CA THR A 55 -10.93 4.40 -11.68
C THR A 55 -9.75 5.35 -11.67
N GLY A 56 -8.89 5.22 -12.67
CA GLY A 56 -7.74 6.10 -12.83
C GLY A 56 -6.56 5.67 -11.98
N THR A 57 -5.53 6.49 -11.98
CA THR A 57 -4.29 6.19 -11.27
C THR A 57 -3.70 7.50 -10.75
N HIS A 58 -3.47 7.54 -9.44
CA HIS A 58 -2.80 8.68 -8.81
C HIS A 58 -1.56 8.17 -8.11
N TYR A 59 -0.43 8.83 -8.35
CA TYR A 59 0.84 8.42 -7.76
C TYR A 59 0.97 8.97 -6.35
N LEU A 60 1.17 8.08 -5.38
CA LEU A 60 1.52 8.45 -4.01
C LEU A 60 3.03 8.44 -3.84
N VAL A 61 3.68 7.41 -4.40
CA VAL A 61 5.12 7.24 -4.39
C VAL A 61 5.53 6.91 -5.82
N PRO A 62 6.03 7.90 -6.58
CA PRO A 62 6.43 7.61 -7.96
C PRO A 62 7.56 6.61 -8.06
N LEU A 63 8.53 6.70 -7.15
CA LEU A 63 9.65 5.75 -7.15
C LEU A 63 10.37 5.81 -5.81
N GLU A 64 10.51 4.65 -5.17
CA GLU A 64 11.28 4.51 -3.95
C GLU A 64 12.16 3.27 -4.08
N ALA A 65 13.47 3.44 -3.90
CA ALA A 65 14.40 2.32 -3.96
C ALA A 65 14.52 1.67 -2.58
N VAL A 66 14.41 0.34 -2.54
CA VAL A 66 14.62 -0.44 -1.32
C VAL A 66 15.79 -1.37 -1.56
N ALA A 67 16.84 -1.21 -0.76
CA ALA A 67 18.08 -1.99 -0.91
C ALA A 67 17.83 -3.48 -0.62
N PRO A 68 18.71 -4.37 -1.07
CA PRO A 68 18.56 -5.81 -0.81
C PRO A 68 18.50 -6.08 0.69
N ASN A 69 17.58 -6.97 1.10
CA ASN A 69 17.42 -7.39 2.48
C ASN A 69 17.12 -6.24 3.44
N LYS A 70 16.46 -5.19 2.95
CA LYS A 70 16.05 -4.03 3.75
C LYS A 70 14.53 -3.88 3.70
N TYR A 71 14.03 -3.01 4.57
CA TYR A 71 12.61 -2.71 4.66
C TYR A 71 12.43 -1.21 4.88
N VAL A 72 11.21 -0.76 4.62
CA VAL A 72 10.85 0.65 4.84
C VAL A 72 9.35 0.73 5.13
N ASP A 73 8.97 1.63 6.04
CA ASP A 73 7.58 2.04 6.18
C ASP A 73 7.45 3.39 5.46
N LEU A 74 6.77 3.36 4.32
CA LEU A 74 6.72 4.53 3.45
C LEU A 74 5.98 5.70 4.09
N LEU A 75 5.02 5.44 4.99
CA LEU A 75 4.30 6.52 5.65
C LEU A 75 5.11 7.14 6.78
N ALA A 76 5.79 6.31 7.56
CA ALA A 76 6.62 6.81 8.66
C ALA A 76 7.87 7.52 8.17
N GLY A 77 8.48 6.98 7.10
CA GLY A 77 9.75 7.50 6.59
C GLY A 77 9.68 8.92 6.07
N TRP A 78 8.48 9.40 5.74
CA TRP A 78 8.31 10.74 5.18
C TRP A 78 7.59 11.69 6.11
N ASN A 79 7.30 11.29 7.34
CA ASN A 79 6.48 12.08 8.24
C ASN A 79 5.13 12.44 7.61
N ALA A 80 4.65 11.59 6.72
CA ALA A 80 3.45 11.90 5.94
C ALA A 80 2.17 11.76 6.74
N GLY A 81 2.23 11.05 7.86
CA GLY A 81 1.04 10.75 8.64
C GLY A 81 0.15 9.73 7.96
N PRO A 82 -1.06 9.52 8.49
CA PRO A 82 -1.95 8.52 7.92
C PRO A 82 -2.44 8.91 6.54
N LEU A 83 -2.60 7.89 5.70
CA LEU A 83 -3.18 8.03 4.38
C LEU A 83 -4.67 7.70 4.45
N ILE A 84 -5.51 8.58 3.95
CA ILE A 84 -6.96 8.37 3.97
C ILE A 84 -7.38 7.86 2.60
N LEU A 85 -8.07 6.71 2.58
CA LEU A 85 -8.66 6.15 1.37
C LEU A 85 -10.18 6.12 1.54
N GLU A 86 -10.88 6.59 0.55
CA GLU A 86 -12.33 6.62 0.55
C GLU A 86 -12.89 5.31 0.00
N GLN A 87 -14.21 5.16 0.05
CA GLN A 87 -14.85 3.93 -0.42
C GLN A 87 -14.46 3.62 -1.86
N LEU A 88 -14.26 2.36 -2.14
CA LEU A 88 -13.93 1.81 -3.46
C LEU A 88 -12.56 2.25 -4.00
N ASP A 89 -11.77 3.00 -3.24
CA ASP A 89 -10.39 3.27 -3.62
C ASP A 89 -9.57 1.99 -3.56
N ALA A 90 -8.68 1.81 -4.52
CA ALA A 90 -7.78 0.66 -4.53
C ALA A 90 -6.34 1.14 -4.36
N LEU A 91 -5.62 0.51 -3.43
CA LEU A 91 -4.21 0.80 -3.20
C LEU A 91 -3.37 -0.22 -3.96
N VAL A 92 -2.50 0.25 -4.83
CA VAL A 92 -1.74 -0.59 -5.75
C VAL A 92 -0.26 -0.36 -5.54
N VAL A 93 0.50 -1.45 -5.46
CA VAL A 93 1.96 -1.39 -5.30
C VAL A 93 2.61 -2.16 -6.43
N THR A 94 3.61 -1.56 -7.05
CA THR A 94 4.39 -2.18 -8.11
C THR A 94 5.84 -2.24 -7.69
N SER A 95 6.48 -3.39 -7.91
CA SER A 95 7.89 -3.62 -7.60
C SER A 95 8.60 -4.06 -8.85
N SER A 96 9.87 -3.66 -9.00
CA SER A 96 10.70 -4.13 -10.11
C SER A 96 11.26 -5.53 -9.90
N GLN A 97 11.17 -6.05 -8.67
CA GLN A 97 11.70 -7.38 -8.33
C GLN A 97 10.61 -8.24 -7.69
N SER A 98 10.78 -9.55 -7.76
CA SER A 98 9.98 -10.50 -6.97
C SER A 98 10.56 -10.60 -5.55
N ASN A 99 9.94 -11.40 -4.69
CA ASN A 99 10.36 -11.58 -3.29
C ASN A 99 10.30 -10.28 -2.48
N VAL A 100 9.36 -9.43 -2.82
CA VAL A 100 9.07 -8.19 -2.12
C VAL A 100 7.70 -8.33 -1.48
N TYR A 101 7.60 -7.97 -0.21
CA TYR A 101 6.38 -8.17 0.57
C TYR A 101 5.85 -6.83 1.04
N VAL A 102 4.53 -6.69 0.99
CA VAL A 102 3.83 -5.48 1.44
C VAL A 102 2.91 -5.86 2.57
N VAL A 103 2.96 -5.10 3.66
CA VAL A 103 2.01 -5.22 4.77
C VAL A 103 1.43 -3.83 5.04
N VAL A 104 0.13 -3.73 4.98
CA VAL A 104 -0.60 -2.48 5.22
C VAL A 104 -1.44 -2.66 6.46
N SER A 105 -1.28 -1.74 7.41
CA SER A 105 -2.13 -1.71 8.61
C SER A 105 -3.07 -0.52 8.49
N ALA A 106 -4.36 -0.78 8.65
CA ALA A 106 -5.37 0.25 8.46
C ALA A 106 -6.49 0.12 9.49
N LEU A 107 -7.09 1.26 9.81
CA LEU A 107 -8.35 1.30 10.56
C LEU A 107 -9.46 1.51 9.55
N LEU A 108 -10.40 0.59 9.51
CA LEU A 108 -11.58 0.70 8.66
C LEU A 108 -12.71 1.31 9.48
N VAL A 109 -13.21 2.43 9.01
CA VAL A 109 -14.30 3.15 9.66
C VAL A 109 -15.57 2.89 8.86
N ASP A 110 -16.53 2.22 9.48
CA ASP A 110 -17.83 1.94 8.87
C ASP A 110 -18.68 3.21 8.88
N ARG A 111 -19.13 3.62 7.73
CA ARG A 111 -19.89 4.85 7.54
C ARG A 111 -21.30 4.59 7.06
N SER A 112 -21.73 3.35 7.14
CA SER A 112 -23.11 2.99 6.72
C SER A 112 -24.17 3.50 7.70
#